data_61e57a06cf4c39deb5cf152e36adfbdc
#
_entry.id   61e57a06cf4c39deb5cf152e36adfbdc
#
_cell.length_a   1.000
_cell.length_b   1.000
_cell.length_c   1.000
_cell.angle_alpha   90.00
_cell.angle_beta   90.00
_cell.angle_gamma   90.00
#
_symmetry.space_group_name_H-M   'P 1'
#
loop_
_entity.id
_entity.type
_entity.pdbx_description
1 polymer ?
#
loop_
_entity_poly.entity_id
_entity_poly.type
_entity_poly.pdbx_seq_one_letter_code
_entity_poly.pdbx_strand_id
1 'polypeptide(L)'
;VPGQLPLPFRTARRRTLAAVLGAGLLAAALAAPAGATGGDGRRGGGGGGPTTSVEPFGATPDGTAVERWTLSHGDTTMRVLTYGGVIQTLEVPDGAGEVGNVVLGFADLAGYLSEDDPYFGSLIGRYGNRIAEGRFTLDGTTHQLPVNDGPNTLHGGPGGFSERVWTATDVSDDEAAALQLVLVSADGDQGFPGTLTTTVTYRLEAPSRLTVHYQATTDAPTVVNLTQHTYWNLAGEGSGDVYDHELRLDASGYTPVDETLIPTGEVAPVDGTPFDFREPTPIGERIRQADQQILFGQGYDHNWALDRADDGAREGSDSEDALEQAAVLHDPASGRTLTISTTEPGIQFYSGNFLDGTLVGTGGGVYRQGDGLALETQHFPDSPNQPDFPSTELRPGEVYDSTTVFEITS
;
A
#
# COMPACT_ATOMS: atom_id res chain seq x y z
N VAL A 1 27.86 34.57 -6.75
CA VAL A 1 27.89 33.19 -6.26
C VAL A 1 26.77 33.08 -5.24
N PRO A 2 25.64 32.39 -5.51
CA PRO A 2 24.58 32.18 -4.51
C PRO A 2 24.95 31.01 -3.57
N GLY A 3 24.62 31.19 -2.29
CA GLY A 3 24.96 30.28 -1.22
C GLY A 3 24.15 28.98 -1.30
N GLN A 4 24.83 27.87 -1.00
CA GLN A 4 24.24 26.58 -0.73
C GLN A 4 23.37 26.65 0.53
N LEU A 5 22.10 26.23 0.41
CA LEU A 5 21.22 25.95 1.55
C LEU A 5 21.68 24.63 2.19
N PRO A 6 21.77 24.54 3.52
CA PRO A 6 22.16 23.31 4.19
C PRO A 6 20.97 22.34 4.25
N LEU A 7 21.24 21.08 3.91
CA LEU A 7 20.36 19.94 4.15
C LEU A 7 20.11 19.78 5.66
N PRO A 8 18.90 19.40 6.10
CA PRO A 8 18.63 19.17 7.51
C PRO A 8 19.37 17.91 8.00
N PHE A 9 20.31 18.11 8.90
CA PHE A 9 20.98 17.02 9.62
C PHE A 9 19.97 16.36 10.59
N ARG A 10 19.61 15.10 10.33
CA ARG A 10 18.97 14.24 11.32
C ARG A 10 19.99 13.95 12.44
N THR A 11 19.69 14.37 13.65
CA THR A 11 20.49 14.06 14.85
C THR A 11 20.24 12.63 15.30
N ALA A 12 21.17 11.72 15.00
CA ALA A 12 21.18 10.37 15.54
C ALA A 12 21.32 10.38 17.07
N ARG A 13 20.30 10.01 17.81
CA ARG A 13 20.39 9.69 19.24
C ARG A 13 20.94 8.28 19.40
N ARG A 14 22.23 8.18 19.72
CA ARG A 14 22.85 6.90 20.13
C ARG A 14 22.25 6.45 21.46
N ARG A 15 21.51 5.33 21.45
CA ARG A 15 21.19 4.55 22.65
C ARG A 15 22.19 3.41 22.78
N THR A 16 22.87 3.37 23.94
CA THR A 16 23.85 2.36 24.32
C THR A 16 23.14 1.05 24.63
N LEU A 17 23.39 0.00 23.85
CA LEU A 17 22.95 -1.37 24.17
C LEU A 17 23.90 -1.97 25.21
N ALA A 18 23.36 -2.42 26.33
CA ALA A 18 24.04 -3.27 27.29
C ALA A 18 23.82 -4.75 26.91
N ALA A 19 24.91 -5.44 26.59
CA ALA A 19 24.88 -6.86 26.28
C ALA A 19 24.76 -7.69 27.57
N VAL A 20 23.72 -8.56 27.63
CA VAL A 20 23.63 -9.63 28.64
C VAL A 20 23.90 -10.96 27.94
N LEU A 21 25.01 -11.60 28.30
CA LEU A 21 25.36 -12.97 27.90
C LEU A 21 24.55 -13.97 28.76
N GLY A 22 23.72 -14.77 28.13
CA GLY A 22 23.09 -15.93 28.73
C GLY A 22 23.42 -17.20 27.93
N ALA A 23 24.16 -18.12 28.55
CA ALA A 23 24.50 -19.43 28.00
C ALA A 23 23.35 -20.43 28.23
N GLY A 24 22.93 -21.17 27.21
CA GLY A 24 21.91 -22.19 27.32
C GLY A 24 22.04 -23.30 26.27
N LEU A 25 22.19 -24.48 26.77
CA LEU A 25 22.53 -25.81 26.24
C LEU A 25 21.89 -26.24 24.92
N LEU A 26 22.74 -26.88 24.08
CA LEU A 26 22.36 -27.74 22.95
C LEU A 26 21.65 -29.04 23.43
N ALA A 27 20.55 -29.37 22.77
CA ALA A 27 20.04 -30.73 22.70
C ALA A 27 19.85 -31.11 21.21
N ALA A 28 20.66 -32.05 20.74
CA ALA A 28 20.56 -32.62 19.41
C ALA A 28 19.57 -33.78 19.42
N ALA A 29 18.59 -33.74 18.51
CA ALA A 29 17.75 -34.89 18.19
C ALA A 29 18.02 -35.35 16.76
N LEU A 30 18.51 -36.57 16.62
CA LEU A 30 18.68 -37.31 15.37
C LEU A 30 17.32 -37.78 14.84
N ALA A 31 16.99 -37.46 13.59
CA ALA A 31 15.94 -38.14 12.86
C ALA A 31 16.51 -38.80 11.59
N ALA A 32 16.19 -40.08 11.39
CA ALA A 32 16.63 -40.91 10.28
C ALA A 32 15.80 -40.67 8.99
N PRO A 33 16.33 -40.98 7.79
CA PRO A 33 15.65 -40.71 6.53
C PRO A 33 14.64 -41.80 6.16
N ALA A 34 13.45 -41.39 5.73
CA ALA A 34 12.47 -42.29 5.09
C ALA A 34 12.58 -42.16 3.57
N GLY A 35 12.50 -43.32 2.92
CA GLY A 35 12.88 -43.58 1.54
C GLY A 35 11.98 -42.93 0.48
N ALA A 36 12.61 -42.64 -0.64
CA ALA A 36 12.00 -42.22 -1.88
C ALA A 36 11.29 -43.39 -2.59
N THR A 37 10.01 -43.20 -2.91
CA THR A 37 9.34 -43.96 -3.96
C THR A 37 9.03 -43.03 -5.11
N GLY A 38 9.60 -43.34 -6.28
CA GLY A 38 9.37 -42.59 -7.51
C GLY A 38 7.93 -42.77 -7.98
N GLY A 39 7.31 -41.65 -8.34
CA GLY A 39 6.01 -41.54 -8.98
C GLY A 39 6.10 -40.67 -10.22
N ASP A 40 5.62 -41.21 -11.28
CA ASP A 40 5.67 -40.88 -12.70
C ASP A 40 5.13 -39.49 -13.01
N GLY A 41 5.88 -38.75 -13.85
CA GLY A 41 5.50 -37.42 -14.29
C GLY A 41 4.27 -37.39 -15.19
N ARG A 42 3.23 -36.78 -14.71
CA ARG A 42 2.17 -36.18 -15.54
C ARG A 42 2.09 -34.73 -15.25
N ARG A 43 2.60 -33.88 -16.18
CA ARG A 43 2.27 -32.48 -16.29
C ARG A 43 0.80 -32.39 -16.66
N GLY A 44 -0.04 -32.23 -15.66
CA GLY A 44 -1.43 -31.81 -15.80
C GLY A 44 -1.51 -30.41 -15.22
N GLY A 45 -1.71 -29.40 -16.05
CA GLY A 45 -2.12 -28.08 -15.59
C GLY A 45 -3.50 -28.22 -14.94
N GLY A 46 -3.52 -28.25 -13.61
CA GLY A 46 -4.71 -28.21 -12.80
C GLY A 46 -4.42 -27.22 -11.69
N GLY A 47 -4.87 -25.97 -11.84
CA GLY A 47 -4.81 -24.97 -10.78
C GLY A 47 -5.44 -25.55 -9.52
N GLY A 48 -4.70 -25.58 -8.40
CA GLY A 48 -5.24 -25.96 -7.10
C GLY A 48 -6.34 -24.98 -6.71
N GLY A 49 -7.40 -25.46 -6.03
CA GLY A 49 -8.41 -24.58 -5.43
C GLY A 49 -7.79 -23.64 -4.39
N PRO A 50 -8.60 -22.68 -3.86
CA PRO A 50 -8.13 -21.72 -2.88
C PRO A 50 -7.67 -22.41 -1.59
N THR A 51 -6.56 -21.95 -1.04
CA THR A 51 -6.00 -22.44 0.22
C THR A 51 -5.44 -21.31 1.07
N THR A 52 -5.53 -21.47 2.40
CA THR A 52 -4.89 -20.59 3.37
C THR A 52 -4.03 -21.39 4.34
N SER A 53 -2.98 -20.78 4.84
CA SER A 53 -2.18 -21.30 5.94
C SER A 53 -1.58 -20.15 6.75
N VAL A 54 -1.24 -20.42 8.00
CA VAL A 54 -0.66 -19.42 8.91
C VAL A 54 0.56 -19.97 9.61
N GLU A 55 1.56 -19.12 9.83
CA GLU A 55 2.76 -19.43 10.58
C GLU A 55 3.22 -18.23 11.42
N PRO A 56 3.96 -18.45 12.52
CA PRO A 56 4.58 -17.37 13.27
C PRO A 56 5.59 -16.61 12.40
N PHE A 57 5.56 -15.26 12.47
CA PHE A 57 6.54 -14.41 11.77
C PHE A 57 7.46 -13.62 12.72
N GLY A 58 7.12 -13.56 14.00
CA GLY A 58 7.90 -12.91 15.04
C GLY A 58 7.01 -12.31 16.12
N ALA A 59 7.54 -11.31 16.82
CA ALA A 59 6.80 -10.53 17.78
C ALA A 59 7.32 -9.08 17.79
N THR A 60 6.42 -8.12 18.04
CA THR A 60 6.75 -6.71 18.26
C THR A 60 7.57 -6.53 19.54
N PRO A 61 8.22 -5.36 19.75
CA PRO A 61 9.02 -5.11 20.97
C PRO A 61 8.25 -5.24 22.30
N ASP A 62 6.92 -5.07 22.29
CA ASP A 62 6.06 -5.26 23.46
C ASP A 62 5.63 -6.72 23.66
N GLY A 63 6.04 -7.63 22.77
CA GLY A 63 5.77 -9.05 22.85
C GLY A 63 4.50 -9.50 22.14
N THR A 64 3.80 -8.61 21.41
CA THR A 64 2.63 -8.99 20.60
C THR A 64 3.07 -9.87 19.43
N ALA A 65 2.48 -11.07 19.32
CA ALA A 65 2.82 -12.01 18.26
C ALA A 65 2.37 -11.48 16.88
N VAL A 66 3.23 -11.67 15.88
CA VAL A 66 2.95 -11.37 14.47
C VAL A 66 2.90 -12.68 13.70
N GLU A 67 1.84 -12.83 12.92
CA GLU A 67 1.60 -13.99 12.06
C GLU A 67 1.83 -13.64 10.60
N ARG A 68 2.23 -14.63 9.81
CA ARG A 68 2.24 -14.58 8.35
C ARG A 68 1.22 -15.56 7.80
N TRP A 69 0.24 -15.01 7.09
CA TRP A 69 -0.78 -15.78 6.39
C TRP A 69 -0.38 -15.93 4.92
N THR A 70 -0.55 -17.15 4.40
CA THR A 70 -0.34 -17.45 2.97
C THR A 70 -1.68 -17.78 2.36
N LEU A 71 -2.08 -17.02 1.35
CA LEU A 71 -3.26 -17.23 0.53
C LEU A 71 -2.78 -17.69 -0.85
N SER A 72 -3.33 -18.78 -1.37
CA SER A 72 -2.97 -19.30 -2.70
C SER A 72 -4.21 -19.69 -3.47
N HIS A 73 -4.22 -19.37 -4.77
CA HIS A 73 -5.25 -19.82 -5.70
C HIS A 73 -4.64 -20.00 -7.10
N GLY A 74 -4.70 -21.21 -7.66
CA GLY A 74 -4.01 -21.54 -8.89
C GLY A 74 -2.49 -21.38 -8.75
N ASP A 75 -1.89 -20.62 -9.65
CA ASP A 75 -0.46 -20.33 -9.67
C ASP A 75 -0.10 -19.03 -8.93
N THR A 76 -1.07 -18.38 -8.27
CA THR A 76 -0.88 -17.14 -7.52
C THR A 76 -0.77 -17.43 -6.04
N THR A 77 0.23 -16.81 -5.38
CA THR A 77 0.43 -16.90 -3.93
C THR A 77 0.71 -15.51 -3.35
N MET A 78 -0.03 -15.15 -2.32
CA MET A 78 0.13 -13.91 -1.55
C MET A 78 0.47 -14.21 -0.11
N ARG A 79 1.43 -13.50 0.47
CA ARG A 79 1.74 -13.56 1.90
C ARG A 79 1.37 -12.25 2.57
N VAL A 80 0.63 -12.36 3.67
CA VAL A 80 0.11 -11.21 4.43
C VAL A 80 0.59 -11.30 5.88
N LEU A 81 1.07 -10.20 6.43
CA LEU A 81 1.45 -10.09 7.84
C LEU A 81 0.30 -9.48 8.65
N THR A 82 0.11 -9.94 9.87
CA THR A 82 -0.83 -9.28 10.80
C THR A 82 -0.30 -7.93 11.28
N TYR A 83 1.02 -7.68 11.25
CA TYR A 83 1.59 -6.35 11.46
C TYR A 83 1.37 -5.50 10.21
N GLY A 84 0.71 -4.36 10.38
CA GLY A 84 0.39 -3.43 9.31
C GLY A 84 -0.60 -3.96 8.26
N GLY A 85 -1.10 -5.20 8.37
CA GLY A 85 -1.86 -5.85 7.30
C GLY A 85 -1.06 -5.97 6.00
N VAL A 86 0.27 -6.06 6.11
CA VAL A 86 1.24 -5.95 5.02
C VAL A 86 1.07 -7.07 4.00
N ILE A 87 0.94 -6.73 2.71
CA ILE A 87 1.20 -7.67 1.62
C ILE A 87 2.72 -7.78 1.46
N GLN A 88 3.29 -8.85 2.02
CA GLN A 88 4.75 -9.08 2.03
C GLN A 88 5.28 -9.52 0.67
N THR A 89 4.58 -10.45 0.03
CA THR A 89 4.88 -10.95 -1.32
C THR A 89 3.60 -11.22 -2.08
N LEU A 90 3.64 -11.04 -3.40
CA LEU A 90 2.62 -11.48 -4.34
C LEU A 90 3.30 -12.15 -5.52
N GLU A 91 3.22 -13.46 -5.56
CA GLU A 91 3.85 -14.31 -6.57
C GLU A 91 2.83 -14.61 -7.67
N VAL A 92 3.13 -14.21 -8.92
CA VAL A 92 2.25 -14.36 -10.08
C VAL A 92 3.04 -14.83 -11.30
N PRO A 93 2.42 -15.59 -12.23
CA PRO A 93 3.08 -15.99 -13.48
C PRO A 93 3.33 -14.78 -14.40
N ASP A 94 4.35 -14.89 -15.26
CA ASP A 94 4.60 -13.99 -16.38
C ASP A 94 4.09 -14.59 -17.71
N GLY A 95 4.33 -13.90 -18.84
CA GLY A 95 3.94 -14.34 -20.17
C GLY A 95 4.62 -15.66 -20.64
N ALA A 96 5.68 -16.11 -19.97
CA ALA A 96 6.31 -17.41 -20.18
C ALA A 96 5.82 -18.48 -19.18
N GLY A 97 4.99 -18.10 -18.20
CA GLY A 97 4.51 -18.97 -17.14
C GLY A 97 5.49 -19.10 -15.96
N GLU A 98 6.54 -18.27 -15.91
CA GLU A 98 7.47 -18.26 -14.79
C GLU A 98 6.89 -17.40 -13.65
N VAL A 99 6.79 -17.99 -12.44
CA VAL A 99 6.21 -17.33 -11.27
C VAL A 99 7.27 -16.46 -10.58
N GLY A 100 6.94 -15.19 -10.31
CA GLY A 100 7.81 -14.25 -9.61
C GLY A 100 7.06 -13.32 -8.67
N ASN A 101 7.75 -12.85 -7.61
CA ASN A 101 7.23 -11.84 -6.70
C ASN A 101 7.23 -10.47 -7.38
N VAL A 102 6.08 -9.80 -7.43
CA VAL A 102 5.90 -8.50 -8.12
C VAL A 102 5.75 -7.32 -7.17
N VAL A 103 6.02 -7.52 -5.87
CA VAL A 103 5.92 -6.46 -4.87
C VAL A 103 7.20 -6.36 -4.04
N LEU A 104 7.51 -5.15 -3.57
CA LEU A 104 8.64 -4.92 -2.67
C LEU A 104 8.22 -5.17 -1.22
N GLY A 105 9.16 -5.65 -0.40
CA GLY A 105 8.94 -5.93 1.02
C GLY A 105 10.22 -6.36 1.71
N PHE A 106 10.14 -6.68 3.00
CA PHE A 106 11.26 -7.19 3.79
C PHE A 106 11.14 -8.68 4.06
N ALA A 107 12.28 -9.35 4.20
CA ALA A 107 12.34 -10.79 4.47
C ALA A 107 11.88 -11.15 5.88
N ASP A 108 12.05 -10.25 6.83
CA ASP A 108 11.75 -10.48 8.25
C ASP A 108 11.02 -9.29 8.90
N LEU A 109 10.51 -9.51 10.11
CA LEU A 109 9.76 -8.50 10.85
C LEU A 109 10.63 -7.29 11.24
N ALA A 110 11.93 -7.46 11.39
CA ALA A 110 12.82 -6.37 11.81
C ALA A 110 12.87 -5.24 10.77
N GLY A 111 12.72 -5.56 9.48
CA GLY A 111 12.60 -4.57 8.41
C GLY A 111 11.36 -3.70 8.60
N TYR A 112 10.21 -4.30 8.86
CA TYR A 112 8.93 -3.60 9.07
C TYR A 112 8.84 -2.84 10.40
N LEU A 113 9.64 -3.20 11.39
CA LEU A 113 9.76 -2.48 12.66
C LEU A 113 10.81 -1.36 12.62
N SER A 114 11.46 -1.16 11.49
CA SER A 114 12.45 -0.10 11.30
C SER A 114 11.78 1.26 11.18
N GLU A 115 12.40 2.32 11.73
CA GLU A 115 12.00 3.71 11.49
C GLU A 115 12.21 4.14 10.01
N ASP A 116 12.90 3.33 9.21
CA ASP A 116 13.20 3.58 7.80
C ASP A 116 12.25 2.81 6.85
N ASP A 117 11.25 2.06 7.38
CA ASP A 117 10.23 1.38 6.54
C ASP A 117 9.41 2.43 5.77
N PRO A 118 9.41 2.38 4.43
CA PRO A 118 8.63 3.31 3.62
C PRO A 118 7.18 2.84 3.40
N TYR A 119 6.60 2.13 4.36
CA TYR A 119 5.23 1.56 4.33
C TYR A 119 5.06 0.40 3.33
N PHE A 120 6.10 -0.38 3.04
CA PHE A 120 6.01 -1.49 2.08
C PHE A 120 4.82 -2.41 2.35
N GLY A 121 3.86 -2.44 1.39
CA GLY A 121 2.71 -3.32 1.40
C GLY A 121 1.70 -3.10 2.53
N SER A 122 1.81 -2.01 3.30
CA SER A 122 1.00 -1.77 4.50
C SER A 122 -0.41 -1.28 4.19
N LEU A 123 -1.37 -1.63 5.05
CA LEU A 123 -2.64 -0.93 5.17
C LEU A 123 -2.43 0.42 5.84
N ILE A 124 -2.88 1.47 5.21
CA ILE A 124 -2.73 2.85 5.64
C ILE A 124 -4.03 3.37 6.25
N GLY A 125 -3.91 4.03 7.38
CA GLY A 125 -5.00 4.67 8.12
C GLY A 125 -4.52 5.24 9.48
N ARG A 126 -5.36 5.99 10.22
CA ARG A 126 -6.77 6.26 9.96
C ARG A 126 -6.99 7.12 8.72
N TYR A 127 -5.97 7.93 8.31
CA TYR A 127 -6.01 8.82 7.16
C TYR A 127 -4.79 8.60 6.28
N GLY A 128 -5.00 8.08 5.08
CA GLY A 128 -3.99 7.89 4.05
C GLY A 128 -3.53 9.22 3.46
N ASN A 129 -2.26 9.27 3.05
CA ASN A 129 -1.59 10.47 2.59
C ASN A 129 -1.54 11.59 3.66
N ARG A 130 -1.43 12.86 3.25
CA ARG A 130 -1.08 14.00 4.12
C ARG A 130 -2.29 14.75 4.65
N ILE A 131 -2.15 15.28 5.89
CA ILE A 131 -2.98 16.35 6.45
C ILE A 131 -2.05 17.51 6.82
N ALA A 132 -2.32 18.69 6.25
CA ALA A 132 -1.53 19.89 6.43
C ALA A 132 -1.40 20.29 7.90
N GLU A 133 -0.17 20.58 8.35
CA GLU A 133 0.15 20.96 9.74
C GLU A 133 -0.35 19.98 10.80
N GLY A 134 -0.71 18.73 10.39
CA GLY A 134 -1.35 17.74 11.28
C GLY A 134 -2.67 18.24 11.87
N ARG A 135 -3.42 19.08 11.17
CA ARG A 135 -4.58 19.76 11.73
C ARG A 135 -5.76 19.75 10.78
N PHE A 136 -6.95 19.50 11.34
CA PHE A 136 -8.22 19.68 10.63
C PHE A 136 -9.31 20.16 11.60
N THR A 137 -10.39 20.71 11.04
CA THR A 137 -11.55 21.15 11.84
C THR A 137 -12.79 20.36 11.46
N LEU A 138 -13.43 19.73 12.45
CA LEU A 138 -14.65 18.96 12.29
C LEU A 138 -15.68 19.47 13.30
N ASP A 139 -16.90 19.79 12.85
CA ASP A 139 -17.99 20.35 13.67
C ASP A 139 -17.56 21.54 14.54
N GLY A 140 -16.69 22.41 14.00
CA GLY A 140 -16.17 23.60 14.71
C GLY A 140 -15.10 23.32 15.77
N THR A 141 -14.71 22.04 15.94
CA THR A 141 -13.60 21.63 16.82
C THR A 141 -12.36 21.37 15.98
N THR A 142 -11.24 22.01 16.35
CA THR A 142 -9.95 21.75 15.70
C THR A 142 -9.26 20.58 16.40
N HIS A 143 -8.88 19.58 15.61
CA HIS A 143 -8.11 18.41 16.03
C HIS A 143 -6.66 18.57 15.61
N GLN A 144 -5.72 18.24 16.52
CA GLN A 144 -4.29 18.28 16.28
C GLN A 144 -3.75 16.86 16.33
N LEU A 145 -3.14 16.46 15.22
CA LEU A 145 -2.48 15.17 15.03
C LEU A 145 -0.96 15.33 15.27
N PRO A 146 -0.24 14.27 15.68
CA PRO A 146 1.21 14.28 15.67
C PRO A 146 1.72 14.39 14.24
N VAL A 147 2.77 15.20 14.05
CA VAL A 147 3.43 15.33 12.74
C VAL A 147 4.58 14.34 12.62
N ASN A 148 4.72 13.70 11.45
CA ASN A 148 5.75 12.70 11.14
C ASN A 148 6.40 12.91 9.76
N ASP A 149 5.93 13.91 8.99
CA ASP A 149 6.47 14.27 7.69
C ASP A 149 6.67 15.79 7.61
N GLY A 150 7.83 16.27 8.07
CA GLY A 150 8.11 17.70 8.21
C GLY A 150 7.07 18.39 9.08
N PRO A 151 6.30 19.38 8.55
CA PRO A 151 5.23 20.04 9.29
C PRO A 151 3.91 19.25 9.28
N ASN A 152 3.78 18.20 8.48
CA ASN A 152 2.53 17.53 8.18
C ASN A 152 2.37 16.18 8.89
N THR A 153 1.16 15.68 8.98
CA THR A 153 0.89 14.29 9.32
C THR A 153 0.77 13.49 8.03
N LEU A 154 1.48 12.37 7.95
CA LEU A 154 1.45 11.41 6.84
C LEU A 154 0.96 10.06 7.35
N HIS A 155 0.08 9.41 6.57
CA HIS A 155 -0.37 8.03 6.76
C HIS A 155 -0.90 7.71 8.17
N GLY A 156 -1.65 8.65 8.77
CA GLY A 156 -2.27 8.48 10.07
C GLY A 156 -1.38 8.78 11.27
N GLY A 157 -0.14 9.27 11.03
CA GLY A 157 0.81 9.66 12.08
C GLY A 157 1.77 8.55 12.49
N PRO A 158 2.66 8.82 13.47
CA PRO A 158 3.80 7.94 13.82
C PRO A 158 3.40 6.62 14.51
N GLY A 159 2.14 6.35 14.72
CA GLY A 159 1.60 5.08 15.23
C GLY A 159 0.34 4.71 14.43
N GLY A 160 0.37 4.97 13.13
CA GLY A 160 -0.73 4.68 12.21
C GLY A 160 -1.02 3.18 12.05
N PHE A 161 -1.92 2.85 11.17
CA PHE A 161 -2.40 1.47 10.96
C PHE A 161 -1.30 0.52 10.45
N SER A 162 -0.30 1.05 9.74
CA SER A 162 0.88 0.33 9.27
C SER A 162 1.77 -0.22 10.40
N GLU A 163 1.71 0.39 11.60
CA GLU A 163 2.52 0.00 12.75
C GLU A 163 1.72 -0.81 13.81
N ARG A 164 0.53 -1.28 13.45
CA ARG A 164 -0.37 -1.99 14.38
C ARG A 164 -0.49 -3.47 14.01
N VAL A 165 -0.69 -4.31 15.02
CA VAL A 165 -1.01 -5.72 14.79
C VAL A 165 -2.53 -5.87 14.67
N TRP A 166 -2.97 -6.37 13.51
CA TRP A 166 -4.37 -6.61 13.20
C TRP A 166 -4.79 -8.00 13.64
N THR A 167 -6.05 -8.15 14.02
CA THR A 167 -6.65 -9.47 14.28
C THR A 167 -7.05 -10.08 12.95
N ALA A 168 -6.50 -11.24 12.62
CA ALA A 168 -6.73 -11.94 11.36
C ALA A 168 -7.69 -13.11 11.53
N THR A 169 -8.56 -13.33 10.55
CA THR A 169 -9.50 -14.47 10.49
C THR A 169 -9.59 -14.98 9.06
N ASP A 170 -9.44 -16.30 8.87
CA ASP A 170 -9.71 -16.95 7.59
C ASP A 170 -11.20 -16.90 7.27
N VAL A 171 -11.55 -16.29 6.14
CA VAL A 171 -12.92 -16.18 5.62
C VAL A 171 -13.03 -16.74 4.19
N SER A 172 -12.14 -17.67 3.84
CA SER A 172 -12.09 -18.34 2.53
C SER A 172 -13.38 -19.12 2.25
N ASP A 173 -13.68 -19.29 0.97
CA ASP A 173 -14.77 -20.11 0.46
C ASP A 173 -14.29 -21.00 -0.71
N ASP A 174 -15.21 -21.63 -1.44
CA ASP A 174 -14.87 -22.52 -2.56
C ASP A 174 -14.33 -21.76 -3.79
N GLU A 175 -14.47 -20.42 -3.84
CA GLU A 175 -14.11 -19.57 -4.98
C GLU A 175 -12.84 -18.75 -4.74
N ALA A 176 -12.51 -18.46 -3.46
CA ALA A 176 -11.37 -17.61 -3.12
C ALA A 176 -10.70 -17.98 -1.80
N ALA A 177 -9.38 -17.78 -1.73
CA ALA A 177 -8.67 -17.67 -0.48
C ALA A 177 -8.85 -16.25 0.07
N ALA A 178 -9.35 -16.11 1.30
CA ALA A 178 -9.68 -14.78 1.84
C ALA A 178 -9.28 -14.64 3.31
N LEU A 179 -8.75 -13.46 3.63
CA LEU A 179 -8.31 -13.08 4.97
C LEU A 179 -8.99 -11.79 5.40
N GLN A 180 -9.71 -11.83 6.50
CA GLN A 180 -10.27 -10.64 7.13
C GLN A 180 -9.34 -10.14 8.24
N LEU A 181 -9.03 -8.85 8.22
CA LEU A 181 -8.22 -8.14 9.19
C LEU A 181 -9.07 -7.10 9.90
N VAL A 182 -9.04 -7.09 11.23
CA VAL A 182 -9.80 -6.12 12.05
C VAL A 182 -8.86 -5.35 12.96
N LEU A 183 -9.05 -4.03 13.00
CA LEU A 183 -8.35 -3.12 13.90
C LEU A 183 -9.34 -2.17 14.56
N VAL A 184 -9.20 -1.96 15.88
CA VAL A 184 -9.91 -0.91 16.63
C VAL A 184 -8.92 0.18 17.00
N SER A 185 -9.17 1.40 16.49
CA SER A 185 -8.44 2.62 16.82
C SER A 185 -9.29 3.43 17.78
N ALA A 186 -8.84 3.58 19.03
CA ALA A 186 -9.60 4.21 20.10
C ALA A 186 -9.82 5.71 19.85
N ASP A 187 -10.81 6.30 20.52
CA ASP A 187 -10.99 7.76 20.55
C ASP A 187 -9.71 8.45 21.01
N GLY A 188 -9.25 9.45 20.25
CA GLY A 188 -8.01 10.18 20.49
C GLY A 188 -6.73 9.48 20.01
N ASP A 189 -6.82 8.28 19.43
CA ASP A 189 -5.66 7.61 18.82
C ASP A 189 -5.08 8.48 17.71
N GLN A 190 -3.78 8.78 17.79
CA GLN A 190 -3.08 9.74 16.91
C GLN A 190 -3.77 11.13 16.83
N GLY A 191 -4.61 11.49 17.82
CA GLY A 191 -5.36 12.76 17.84
C GLY A 191 -6.67 12.76 17.07
N PHE A 192 -7.03 11.67 16.40
CA PHE A 192 -8.31 11.54 15.70
C PHE A 192 -9.46 11.30 16.67
N PRO A 193 -10.61 12.00 16.50
CA PRO A 193 -11.79 11.79 17.33
C PRO A 193 -12.53 10.50 16.99
N GLY A 194 -13.25 9.97 17.97
CA GLY A 194 -14.09 8.78 17.86
C GLY A 194 -13.31 7.46 17.84
N THR A 195 -13.96 6.43 18.35
CA THR A 195 -13.47 5.04 18.23
C THR A 195 -13.82 4.53 16.84
N LEU A 196 -12.81 4.17 16.03
CA LEU A 196 -12.98 3.60 14.70
C LEU A 196 -12.74 2.10 14.74
N THR A 197 -13.72 1.31 14.29
CA THR A 197 -13.54 -0.10 14.01
C THR A 197 -13.39 -0.27 12.51
N THR A 198 -12.22 -0.76 12.09
CA THR A 198 -11.87 -0.98 10.67
C THR A 198 -11.78 -2.46 10.39
N THR A 199 -12.42 -2.91 9.33
CA THR A 199 -12.32 -4.26 8.78
C THR A 199 -11.80 -4.16 7.36
N VAL A 200 -10.74 -4.91 7.03
CA VAL A 200 -10.21 -5.04 5.67
C VAL A 200 -10.22 -6.51 5.29
N THR A 201 -10.78 -6.84 4.13
CA THR A 201 -10.79 -8.20 3.61
C THR A 201 -9.95 -8.26 2.34
N TYR A 202 -8.91 -9.09 2.37
CA TYR A 202 -8.17 -9.52 1.19
C TYR A 202 -8.82 -10.79 0.65
N ARG A 203 -9.22 -10.78 -0.62
CA ARG A 203 -9.83 -11.91 -1.32
C ARG A 203 -9.06 -12.20 -2.61
N LEU A 204 -8.41 -13.36 -2.66
CA LEU A 204 -7.61 -13.80 -3.79
C LEU A 204 -8.37 -14.84 -4.61
N GLU A 205 -8.73 -14.48 -5.83
CA GLU A 205 -9.45 -15.28 -6.81
C GLU A 205 -8.53 -15.69 -7.98
N ALA A 206 -8.85 -16.81 -8.64
CA ALA A 206 -8.13 -17.19 -9.85
C ALA A 206 -8.57 -16.31 -11.06
N PRO A 207 -7.70 -16.06 -12.05
CA PRO A 207 -6.29 -16.51 -12.10
C PRO A 207 -5.33 -15.70 -11.24
N SER A 208 -5.55 -14.42 -11.00
CA SER A 208 -4.69 -13.52 -10.21
C SER A 208 -5.44 -12.23 -9.92
N ARG A 209 -6.63 -12.35 -9.34
CA ARG A 209 -7.48 -11.21 -8.97
C ARG A 209 -7.49 -11.07 -7.45
N LEU A 210 -6.96 -9.97 -6.95
CA LEU A 210 -6.99 -9.58 -5.56
C LEU A 210 -8.01 -8.46 -5.36
N THR A 211 -9.05 -8.74 -4.58
CA THR A 211 -9.98 -7.72 -4.09
C THR A 211 -9.58 -7.31 -2.69
N VAL A 212 -9.48 -6.00 -2.46
CA VAL A 212 -9.31 -5.40 -1.14
C VAL A 212 -10.56 -4.61 -0.81
N HIS A 213 -11.32 -5.07 0.16
CA HIS A 213 -12.55 -4.44 0.61
C HIS A 213 -12.34 -3.83 2.00
N TYR A 214 -12.63 -2.55 2.14
CA TYR A 214 -12.47 -1.77 3.36
C TYR A 214 -13.83 -1.39 3.90
N GLN A 215 -14.04 -1.62 5.20
CA GLN A 215 -15.23 -1.14 5.92
C GLN A 215 -14.80 -0.52 7.23
N ALA A 216 -15.41 0.61 7.59
CA ALA A 216 -15.21 1.19 8.92
C ALA A 216 -16.49 1.82 9.48
N THR A 217 -16.61 1.78 10.81
CA THR A 217 -17.67 2.43 11.56
C THR A 217 -17.09 3.20 12.75
N THR A 218 -17.79 4.25 13.17
CA THR A 218 -17.34 5.11 14.27
C THR A 218 -18.45 5.35 15.30
N ASP A 219 -18.06 5.67 16.55
CA ASP A 219 -18.96 6.09 17.62
C ASP A 219 -19.09 7.63 17.77
N ALA A 220 -18.22 8.40 17.09
CA ALA A 220 -18.27 9.86 17.02
C ALA A 220 -17.81 10.34 15.63
N PRO A 221 -18.18 11.58 15.19
CA PRO A 221 -17.69 12.12 13.92
C PRO A 221 -16.17 12.10 13.83
N THR A 222 -15.64 11.63 12.71
CA THR A 222 -14.19 11.53 12.44
C THR A 222 -13.92 11.70 10.96
N VAL A 223 -12.63 11.60 10.55
CA VAL A 223 -12.21 11.55 9.16
C VAL A 223 -11.52 10.22 8.88
N VAL A 224 -11.82 9.63 7.72
CA VAL A 224 -11.30 8.31 7.31
C VAL A 224 -10.87 8.37 5.86
N ASN A 225 -9.68 7.86 5.58
CA ASN A 225 -9.15 7.63 4.24
C ASN A 225 -8.24 6.41 4.31
N LEU A 226 -8.68 5.27 3.81
CA LEU A 226 -7.92 4.02 3.89
C LEU A 226 -7.34 3.69 2.51
N THR A 227 -6.13 3.15 2.50
CA THR A 227 -5.48 2.68 1.26
C THR A 227 -4.51 1.55 1.54
N GLN A 228 -4.03 0.92 0.45
CA GLN A 228 -3.05 -0.15 0.47
C GLN A 228 -1.77 0.31 -0.24
N HIS A 229 -0.65 0.34 0.48
CA HIS A 229 0.62 0.93 0.04
C HIS A 229 1.58 -0.10 -0.56
N THR A 230 1.08 -0.94 -1.46
CA THR A 230 1.92 -1.91 -2.19
C THR A 230 2.84 -1.20 -3.17
N TYR A 231 4.14 -1.53 -3.13
CA TYR A 231 5.10 -1.13 -4.14
C TYR A 231 5.21 -2.20 -5.20
N TRP A 232 4.82 -1.86 -6.41
CA TRP A 232 4.78 -2.76 -7.56
C TRP A 232 6.07 -2.70 -8.38
N ASN A 233 6.52 -3.86 -8.84
CA ASN A 233 7.48 -4.03 -9.93
C ASN A 233 7.08 -5.26 -10.73
N LEU A 234 6.42 -5.09 -11.87
CA LEU A 234 5.86 -6.21 -12.66
C LEU A 234 6.94 -7.03 -13.36
N ALA A 235 8.16 -6.50 -13.55
CA ALA A 235 9.30 -7.26 -14.00
C ALA A 235 9.84 -8.25 -12.94
N GLY A 236 9.40 -8.08 -11.68
CA GLY A 236 9.78 -8.87 -10.51
C GLY A 236 10.60 -8.06 -9.51
N GLU A 237 10.45 -8.39 -8.21
CA GLU A 237 11.25 -7.81 -7.14
C GLU A 237 12.75 -7.98 -7.44
N GLY A 238 13.50 -6.87 -7.36
CA GLY A 238 14.95 -6.87 -7.59
C GLY A 238 15.39 -6.90 -9.05
N SER A 239 14.47 -6.76 -10.02
CA SER A 239 14.77 -6.73 -11.46
C SER A 239 15.40 -5.40 -11.93
N GLY A 240 15.37 -4.35 -11.10
CA GLY A 240 15.79 -3.00 -11.43
C GLY A 240 14.63 -2.01 -11.37
N ASP A 241 14.76 -0.86 -12.05
CA ASP A 241 13.77 0.19 -12.00
C ASP A 241 12.54 -0.10 -12.87
N VAL A 242 11.43 0.59 -12.54
CA VAL A 242 10.13 0.49 -13.22
C VAL A 242 9.95 1.52 -14.34
N TYR A 243 11.00 2.18 -14.80
CA TYR A 243 10.87 3.32 -15.70
C TYR A 243 10.46 2.93 -17.12
N ASP A 244 10.68 1.67 -17.50
CA ASP A 244 10.21 1.11 -18.77
C ASP A 244 8.78 0.54 -18.69
N HIS A 245 8.15 0.48 -17.49
CA HIS A 245 6.75 0.12 -17.36
C HIS A 245 5.88 1.22 -17.98
N GLU A 246 4.83 0.82 -18.69
CA GLU A 246 3.86 1.71 -19.30
C GLU A 246 2.66 1.89 -18.36
N LEU A 247 2.42 3.13 -17.92
CA LEU A 247 1.31 3.50 -17.06
C LEU A 247 0.24 4.22 -17.87
N ARG A 248 -1.03 3.85 -17.66
CA ARG A 248 -2.22 4.61 -18.04
C ARG A 248 -3.06 4.88 -16.80
N LEU A 249 -3.54 6.11 -16.64
CA LEU A 249 -4.47 6.54 -15.61
C LEU A 249 -5.75 7.09 -16.23
N ASP A 250 -6.90 6.63 -15.76
CA ASP A 250 -8.21 7.12 -16.20
C ASP A 250 -8.58 8.41 -15.45
N ALA A 251 -7.79 9.47 -15.71
CA ALA A 251 -7.89 10.76 -15.04
C ALA A 251 -7.49 11.90 -15.98
N SER A 252 -8.34 12.91 -16.09
CA SER A 252 -8.09 14.14 -16.85
C SER A 252 -7.52 15.27 -15.98
N GLY A 253 -7.46 15.08 -14.65
CA GLY A 253 -6.95 16.04 -13.67
C GLY A 253 -6.09 15.42 -12.60
N TYR A 254 -5.27 16.23 -11.95
CA TYR A 254 -4.47 15.87 -10.79
C TYR A 254 -4.49 17.01 -9.76
N THR A 255 -4.10 16.74 -8.52
CA THR A 255 -3.98 17.76 -7.48
C THR A 255 -2.54 18.25 -7.41
N PRO A 256 -2.22 19.48 -7.89
CA PRO A 256 -0.92 20.09 -7.71
C PRO A 256 -0.60 20.27 -6.22
N VAL A 257 0.68 20.14 -5.87
CA VAL A 257 1.15 20.24 -4.48
C VAL A 257 2.09 21.42 -4.28
N ASP A 258 2.26 21.81 -3.02
CA ASP A 258 3.31 22.73 -2.60
C ASP A 258 4.65 21.97 -2.33
N GLU A 259 5.65 22.69 -1.84
CA GLU A 259 6.98 22.15 -1.54
C GLU A 259 7.01 21.12 -0.39
N THR A 260 5.89 21.00 0.37
CA THR A 260 5.70 20.02 1.44
C THR A 260 4.77 18.88 1.04
N LEU A 261 4.45 18.79 -0.26
CA LEU A 261 3.56 17.80 -0.88
C LEU A 261 2.11 17.86 -0.37
N ILE A 262 1.66 19.04 0.06
CA ILE A 262 0.26 19.31 0.38
C ILE A 262 -0.45 19.84 -0.87
N PRO A 263 -1.64 19.31 -1.23
CA PRO A 263 -2.42 19.83 -2.35
C PRO A 263 -2.76 21.31 -2.20
N THR A 264 -2.69 22.03 -3.31
CA THR A 264 -3.03 23.47 -3.34
C THR A 264 -4.54 23.75 -3.23
N GLY A 265 -5.37 22.70 -3.26
CA GLY A 265 -6.84 22.78 -3.32
C GLY A 265 -7.40 22.84 -4.74
N GLU A 266 -6.53 22.83 -5.75
CA GLU A 266 -6.91 22.81 -7.17
C GLU A 266 -6.89 21.38 -7.72
N VAL A 267 -7.79 21.08 -8.66
CA VAL A 267 -7.67 19.95 -9.59
C VAL A 267 -7.28 20.54 -10.95
N ALA A 268 -6.01 20.43 -11.30
CA ALA A 268 -5.46 20.97 -12.54
C ALA A 268 -5.54 19.94 -13.67
N PRO A 269 -5.75 20.36 -14.94
CA PRO A 269 -5.76 19.45 -16.08
C PRO A 269 -4.38 18.84 -16.30
N VAL A 270 -4.35 17.55 -16.69
CA VAL A 270 -3.10 16.85 -17.04
C VAL A 270 -2.57 17.21 -18.43
N ASP A 271 -3.46 17.72 -19.31
CA ASP A 271 -3.16 18.01 -20.72
C ASP A 271 -1.95 18.93 -20.89
N GLY A 272 -0.95 18.48 -21.68
CA GLY A 272 0.27 19.24 -21.94
C GLY A 272 1.27 19.29 -20.78
N THR A 273 1.06 18.52 -19.72
CA THR A 273 1.94 18.42 -18.54
C THR A 273 2.69 17.07 -18.52
N PRO A 274 3.74 16.90 -17.69
CA PRO A 274 4.35 15.58 -17.49
C PRO A 274 3.42 14.57 -16.78
N PHE A 275 2.26 15.01 -16.26
CA PHE A 275 1.28 14.20 -15.53
C PHE A 275 0.20 13.57 -16.44
N ASP A 276 0.29 13.74 -17.77
CA ASP A 276 -0.67 13.20 -18.73
C ASP A 276 -0.42 11.72 -19.01
N PHE A 277 -1.05 10.84 -18.24
CA PHE A 277 -1.04 9.39 -18.40
C PHE A 277 -2.37 8.84 -18.97
N ARG A 278 -3.17 9.64 -19.65
CA ARG A 278 -4.42 9.19 -20.30
C ARG A 278 -4.19 8.12 -21.37
N GLU A 279 -3.01 8.12 -21.98
CA GLU A 279 -2.54 7.07 -22.89
C GLU A 279 -1.37 6.31 -22.26
N PRO A 280 -1.19 5.01 -22.56
CA PRO A 280 -0.07 4.25 -22.04
C PRO A 280 1.26 4.94 -22.32
N THR A 281 2.00 5.26 -21.27
CA THR A 281 3.22 6.06 -21.34
C THR A 281 4.30 5.44 -20.45
N PRO A 282 5.53 5.23 -20.95
CA PRO A 282 6.65 4.79 -20.12
C PRO A 282 6.89 5.78 -18.97
N ILE A 283 6.97 5.29 -17.73
CA ILE A 283 7.13 6.12 -16.54
C ILE A 283 8.39 7.00 -16.65
N GLY A 284 9.47 6.44 -17.16
CA GLY A 284 10.76 7.13 -17.34
C GLY A 284 10.76 8.24 -18.38
N GLU A 285 9.74 8.31 -19.27
CA GLU A 285 9.74 9.26 -20.41
C GLU A 285 9.76 10.72 -19.93
N ARG A 286 8.99 11.04 -18.89
CA ARG A 286 8.77 12.42 -18.43
C ARG A 286 9.18 12.67 -16.97
N ILE A 287 9.54 11.65 -16.21
CA ILE A 287 9.86 11.74 -14.76
C ILE A 287 11.02 12.70 -14.43
N ARG A 288 11.84 13.05 -15.43
CA ARG A 288 12.99 13.98 -15.29
C ARG A 288 12.79 15.30 -16.00
N GLN A 289 11.57 15.63 -16.41
CA GLN A 289 11.29 16.93 -16.99
C GLN A 289 11.49 18.06 -15.97
N ALA A 290 11.91 19.23 -16.45
CA ALA A 290 12.09 20.40 -15.62
C ALA A 290 10.72 21.05 -15.32
N ASP A 291 9.91 20.38 -14.53
CA ASP A 291 8.60 20.81 -14.04
C ASP A 291 8.64 21.00 -12.53
N GLN A 292 7.94 22.03 -12.01
CA GLN A 292 7.98 22.34 -10.58
C GLN A 292 7.39 21.23 -9.71
N GLN A 293 6.34 20.57 -10.18
CA GLN A 293 5.69 19.47 -9.47
C GLN A 293 6.60 18.23 -9.43
N ILE A 294 7.25 17.90 -10.55
CA ILE A 294 8.28 16.84 -10.58
C ILE A 294 9.44 17.13 -9.63
N LEU A 295 9.84 18.42 -9.50
CA LEU A 295 10.91 18.82 -8.58
C LEU A 295 10.48 18.68 -7.11
N PHE A 296 9.24 19.00 -6.76
CA PHE A 296 8.71 18.83 -5.41
C PHE A 296 8.67 17.35 -5.01
N GLY A 297 8.12 16.48 -5.85
CA GLY A 297 8.03 15.04 -5.62
C GLY A 297 9.34 14.27 -5.83
N GLN A 298 10.36 14.89 -6.42
CA GLN A 298 11.60 14.23 -6.89
C GLN A 298 11.32 13.11 -7.91
N GLY A 299 10.18 13.21 -8.59
CA GLY A 299 9.52 12.28 -9.47
C GLY A 299 8.02 12.45 -9.36
N TYR A 300 7.26 11.40 -9.59
CA TYR A 300 5.82 11.41 -9.32
C TYR A 300 5.57 11.07 -7.85
N ASP A 301 4.78 11.89 -7.18
CA ASP A 301 4.22 11.70 -5.84
C ASP A 301 2.97 12.59 -5.71
N HIS A 302 1.97 12.28 -6.55
CA HIS A 302 0.79 13.11 -6.73
C HIS A 302 -0.47 12.27 -6.77
N ASN A 303 -1.61 12.89 -6.48
CA ASN A 303 -2.92 12.29 -6.61
C ASN A 303 -3.58 12.71 -7.93
N TRP A 304 -4.08 11.75 -8.69
CA TRP A 304 -4.93 11.95 -9.85
C TRP A 304 -6.39 11.85 -9.47
N ALA A 305 -7.18 12.84 -9.88
CA ALA A 305 -8.63 12.84 -9.76
C ALA A 305 -9.20 11.96 -10.86
N LEU A 306 -9.74 10.80 -10.49
CA LEU A 306 -10.26 9.82 -11.45
C LEU A 306 -11.50 10.35 -12.18
N ASP A 307 -11.54 10.15 -13.49
CA ASP A 307 -12.70 10.44 -14.30
C ASP A 307 -13.78 9.41 -13.98
N ARG A 308 -14.87 9.86 -13.32
CA ARG A 308 -16.01 9.02 -12.98
C ARG A 308 -17.14 9.23 -13.98
N ALA A 309 -17.84 8.16 -14.34
CA ALA A 309 -19.06 8.29 -15.12
C ALA A 309 -20.06 9.17 -14.36
N ASP A 310 -20.55 10.22 -15.02
CA ASP A 310 -21.50 11.20 -14.45
C ASP A 310 -22.92 10.58 -14.45
N ASP A 311 -23.13 9.53 -13.68
CA ASP A 311 -24.41 8.86 -13.54
C ASP A 311 -25.12 9.23 -12.25
N GLY A 312 -25.35 10.50 -12.04
CA GLY A 312 -26.26 11.22 -11.10
C GLY A 312 -27.08 10.46 -10.04
N ALA A 313 -26.70 9.23 -9.66
CA ALA A 313 -27.51 8.28 -8.92
C ALA A 313 -26.74 7.29 -8.03
N ARG A 314 -25.57 7.63 -7.48
CA ARG A 314 -24.82 6.65 -6.66
C ARG A 314 -24.77 6.89 -5.15
N GLU A 315 -25.67 7.69 -4.58
CA GLU A 315 -25.95 7.60 -3.15
C GLU A 315 -26.72 6.27 -2.89
N GLY A 316 -25.99 5.21 -2.52
CA GLY A 316 -26.58 3.95 -2.07
C GLY A 316 -26.54 2.76 -3.05
N SER A 317 -25.71 2.79 -4.10
CA SER A 317 -25.44 1.58 -4.90
C SER A 317 -24.52 0.63 -4.13
N ASP A 318 -24.74 -0.68 -4.26
CA ASP A 318 -23.83 -1.70 -3.70
C ASP A 318 -22.41 -1.47 -4.25
N SER A 319 -21.38 -1.67 -3.42
CA SER A 319 -19.99 -1.30 -3.70
C SER A 319 -19.42 -1.90 -5.00
N GLU A 320 -19.90 -3.05 -5.44
CA GLU A 320 -19.47 -3.68 -6.69
C GLU A 320 -19.95 -2.98 -7.96
N ASP A 321 -21.14 -2.34 -7.93
CA ASP A 321 -21.70 -1.61 -9.08
C ASP A 321 -21.00 -0.26 -9.32
N ALA A 322 -20.18 0.19 -8.36
CA ALA A 322 -19.44 1.45 -8.41
C ALA A 322 -17.97 1.28 -8.81
N LEU A 323 -17.49 0.05 -9.08
CA LEU A 323 -16.11 -0.22 -9.51
C LEU A 323 -15.89 0.31 -10.92
N GLU A 324 -14.94 1.25 -11.04
CA GLU A 324 -14.46 1.77 -12.32
C GLU A 324 -12.97 1.58 -12.45
N GLN A 325 -12.48 1.36 -13.67
CA GLN A 325 -11.07 1.26 -13.94
C GLN A 325 -10.38 2.60 -13.61
N ALA A 326 -9.30 2.52 -12.84
CA ALA A 326 -8.50 3.66 -12.43
C ALA A 326 -7.15 3.72 -13.12
N ALA A 327 -6.51 2.54 -13.27
CA ALA A 327 -5.16 2.46 -13.80
C ALA A 327 -4.92 1.15 -14.56
N VAL A 328 -3.98 1.20 -15.51
CA VAL A 328 -3.37 0.03 -16.13
C VAL A 328 -1.85 0.23 -16.11
N LEU A 329 -1.12 -0.70 -15.51
CA LEU A 329 0.33 -0.75 -15.52
C LEU A 329 0.77 -1.99 -16.29
N HIS A 330 1.61 -1.81 -17.31
CA HIS A 330 2.12 -2.91 -18.15
C HIS A 330 3.64 -2.93 -18.12
N ASP A 331 4.22 -4.12 -17.93
CA ASP A 331 5.65 -4.33 -18.14
C ASP A 331 5.88 -5.08 -19.46
N PRO A 332 6.46 -4.42 -20.49
CA PRO A 332 6.70 -5.04 -21.78
C PRO A 332 7.71 -6.22 -21.74
N ALA A 333 8.55 -6.29 -20.69
CA ALA A 333 9.57 -7.33 -20.58
C ALA A 333 9.01 -8.66 -20.08
N SER A 334 8.19 -8.64 -19.03
CA SER A 334 7.54 -9.84 -18.47
C SER A 334 6.21 -10.16 -19.14
N GLY A 335 5.60 -9.18 -19.83
CA GLY A 335 4.24 -9.27 -20.35
C GLY A 335 3.14 -9.10 -19.30
N ARG A 336 3.49 -8.94 -18.01
CA ARG A 336 2.51 -8.73 -16.94
C ARG A 336 1.82 -7.39 -17.08
N THR A 337 0.51 -7.40 -16.88
CA THR A 337 -0.33 -6.22 -16.85
C THR A 337 -1.15 -6.23 -15.55
N LEU A 338 -1.05 -5.16 -14.76
CA LEU A 338 -1.87 -4.90 -13.60
C LEU A 338 -2.98 -3.91 -14.00
N THR A 339 -4.23 -4.34 -13.87
CA THR A 339 -5.41 -3.46 -13.99
C THR A 339 -5.96 -3.18 -12.60
N ILE A 340 -6.18 -1.90 -12.28
CA ILE A 340 -6.75 -1.45 -11.02
C ILE A 340 -8.12 -0.87 -11.28
N SER A 341 -9.12 -1.40 -10.58
CA SER A 341 -10.47 -0.84 -10.53
C SER A 341 -10.83 -0.50 -9.08
N THR A 342 -11.52 0.63 -8.86
CA THR A 342 -11.81 1.10 -7.51
C THR A 342 -13.10 1.90 -7.44
N THR A 343 -13.65 2.00 -6.22
CA THR A 343 -14.75 2.91 -5.88
C THR A 343 -14.24 4.28 -5.41
N GLU A 344 -12.91 4.42 -5.17
CA GLU A 344 -12.29 5.65 -4.67
C GLU A 344 -12.25 6.76 -5.73
N PRO A 345 -12.35 8.04 -5.34
CA PRO A 345 -12.36 9.18 -6.27
C PRO A 345 -10.99 9.52 -6.85
N GLY A 346 -9.91 9.00 -6.28
CA GLY A 346 -8.54 9.35 -6.65
C GLY A 346 -7.58 8.17 -6.57
N ILE A 347 -6.40 8.38 -7.15
CA ILE A 347 -5.29 7.45 -7.08
C ILE A 347 -3.98 8.23 -6.94
N GLN A 348 -3.22 7.95 -5.87
CA GLN A 348 -1.86 8.43 -5.73
C GLN A 348 -0.93 7.56 -6.56
N PHE A 349 -0.12 8.18 -7.39
CA PHE A 349 1.01 7.54 -8.05
C PHE A 349 2.31 8.07 -7.46
N TYR A 350 3.06 7.16 -6.82
CA TYR A 350 4.38 7.41 -6.26
C TYR A 350 5.43 6.54 -6.95
N SER A 351 6.46 7.13 -7.53
CA SER A 351 7.45 6.44 -8.35
C SER A 351 8.70 5.96 -7.59
N GLY A 352 8.58 5.71 -6.29
CA GLY A 352 9.68 5.16 -5.47
C GLY A 352 10.85 6.12 -5.27
N ASN A 353 10.58 7.43 -5.21
CA ASN A 353 11.58 8.50 -5.30
C ASN A 353 12.57 8.53 -4.14
N PHE A 354 12.16 8.05 -2.95
CA PHE A 354 12.93 8.10 -1.71
C PHE A 354 13.63 6.78 -1.35
N LEU A 355 13.57 5.75 -2.21
CA LEU A 355 14.35 4.53 -2.08
C LEU A 355 15.81 4.85 -2.39
N ASP A 356 16.71 4.74 -1.40
CA ASP A 356 18.08 5.27 -1.45
C ASP A 356 19.18 4.19 -1.54
N GLY A 357 18.81 2.90 -1.60
CA GLY A 357 19.74 1.78 -1.65
C GLY A 357 20.19 1.27 -0.27
N THR A 358 19.55 1.70 0.81
CA THR A 358 19.84 1.23 2.18
C THR A 358 18.95 0.09 2.63
N LEU A 359 17.76 -0.07 2.04
CA LEU A 359 16.79 -1.10 2.39
C LEU A 359 17.07 -2.39 1.62
N VAL A 360 17.04 -3.53 2.32
CA VAL A 360 17.29 -4.86 1.77
C VAL A 360 15.97 -5.61 1.63
N GLY A 361 15.64 -6.01 0.40
CA GLY A 361 14.39 -6.67 0.05
C GLY A 361 14.31 -8.15 0.41
N THR A 362 13.16 -8.77 0.10
CA THR A 362 12.89 -10.20 0.36
C THR A 362 13.88 -11.11 -0.36
N GLY A 363 14.31 -10.74 -1.57
CA GLY A 363 15.32 -11.44 -2.37
C GLY A 363 16.77 -11.16 -1.97
N GLY A 364 17.03 -10.30 -0.98
CA GLY A 364 18.37 -9.91 -0.52
C GLY A 364 19.05 -8.84 -1.38
N GLY A 365 18.38 -8.29 -2.39
CA GLY A 365 18.78 -7.10 -3.14
C GLY A 365 18.49 -5.82 -2.37
N VAL A 366 19.17 -4.72 -2.70
CA VAL A 366 18.87 -3.39 -2.15
C VAL A 366 17.92 -2.64 -3.07
N TYR A 367 16.99 -1.89 -2.48
CA TYR A 367 16.03 -1.07 -3.22
C TYR A 367 16.55 0.35 -3.44
N ARG A 368 16.54 0.81 -4.68
CA ARG A 368 16.98 2.13 -5.13
C ARG A 368 15.81 2.92 -5.69
N GLN A 369 16.04 4.20 -5.90
CA GLN A 369 15.07 5.07 -6.54
C GLN A 369 14.52 4.45 -7.82
N GLY A 370 13.21 4.28 -7.87
CA GLY A 370 12.51 3.70 -9.02
C GLY A 370 12.45 2.17 -9.05
N ASP A 371 13.01 1.43 -8.08
CA ASP A 371 12.93 -0.04 -8.08
C ASP A 371 11.50 -0.58 -7.80
N GLY A 372 10.57 0.29 -7.43
CA GLY A 372 9.15 0.01 -7.30
C GLY A 372 8.33 1.28 -7.29
N LEU A 373 7.04 1.15 -7.55
CA LEU A 373 6.08 2.25 -7.56
C LEU A 373 4.84 1.90 -6.73
N ALA A 374 4.18 2.89 -6.12
CA ALA A 374 2.89 2.71 -5.47
C ALA A 374 1.75 3.33 -6.31
N LEU A 375 0.61 2.65 -6.31
CA LEU A 375 -0.66 3.09 -6.89
C LEU A 375 -1.73 2.94 -5.81
N GLU A 376 -1.98 4.02 -5.07
CA GLU A 376 -2.82 4.02 -3.87
C GLU A 376 -4.18 4.63 -4.21
N THR A 377 -5.19 3.80 -4.31
CA THR A 377 -6.58 4.26 -4.48
C THR A 377 -7.07 4.85 -3.16
N GLN A 378 -7.57 6.09 -3.20
CA GLN A 378 -7.86 6.87 -1.99
C GLN A 378 -8.74 8.09 -2.27
N HIS A 379 -9.27 8.71 -1.22
CA HIS A 379 -9.72 10.10 -1.28
C HIS A 379 -8.51 11.03 -1.40
N PHE A 380 -8.76 12.27 -1.87
CA PHE A 380 -7.67 13.22 -2.11
C PHE A 380 -6.93 13.56 -0.81
N PRO A 381 -5.60 13.74 -0.86
CA PRO A 381 -4.84 14.20 0.30
C PRO A 381 -5.37 15.52 0.82
N ASP A 382 -5.29 15.75 2.14
CA ASP A 382 -5.72 16.97 2.83
C ASP A 382 -7.21 17.34 2.65
N SER A 383 -8.08 16.43 2.20
CA SER A 383 -9.52 16.68 2.00
C SER A 383 -10.22 17.36 3.20
N PRO A 384 -9.92 17.04 4.47
CA PRO A 384 -10.55 17.71 5.61
C PRO A 384 -10.31 19.23 5.65
N ASN A 385 -9.28 19.75 4.96
CA ASN A 385 -8.94 21.16 4.87
C ASN A 385 -9.30 21.76 3.51
N GLN A 386 -9.77 20.97 2.55
CA GLN A 386 -10.07 21.38 1.17
C GLN A 386 -11.56 21.21 0.89
N PRO A 387 -12.38 22.29 1.03
CA PRO A 387 -13.85 22.17 0.98
C PRO A 387 -14.41 21.73 -0.39
N ASP A 388 -13.61 21.85 -1.45
CA ASP A 388 -14.00 21.46 -2.81
C ASP A 388 -13.57 20.02 -3.17
N PHE A 389 -12.86 19.33 -2.26
CA PHE A 389 -12.46 17.94 -2.42
C PHE A 389 -13.55 16.99 -1.89
N PRO A 390 -13.59 15.73 -2.36
CA PRO A 390 -14.50 14.73 -1.83
C PRO A 390 -14.38 14.61 -0.30
N SER A 391 -15.52 14.55 0.40
CA SER A 391 -15.55 14.49 1.87
C SER A 391 -15.00 13.18 2.38
N THR A 392 -14.22 13.25 3.44
CA THR A 392 -13.68 12.09 4.18
C THR A 392 -14.31 11.96 5.58
N GLU A 393 -15.38 12.74 5.86
CA GLU A 393 -16.10 12.63 7.13
C GLU A 393 -16.85 11.31 7.23
N LEU A 394 -16.75 10.68 8.39
CA LEU A 394 -17.56 9.52 8.77
C LEU A 394 -18.29 9.82 10.06
N ARG A 395 -19.61 9.58 10.09
CA ARG A 395 -20.46 9.89 11.23
C ARG A 395 -21.05 8.62 11.85
N PRO A 396 -21.44 8.64 13.15
CA PRO A 396 -22.12 7.51 13.76
C PRO A 396 -23.38 7.09 13.00
N GLY A 397 -23.45 5.79 12.67
CA GLY A 397 -24.53 5.21 11.88
C GLY A 397 -24.28 5.15 10.39
N GLU A 398 -23.20 5.76 9.91
CA GLU A 398 -22.69 5.60 8.56
C GLU A 398 -21.63 4.49 8.51
N VAL A 399 -21.39 3.94 7.33
CA VAL A 399 -20.34 2.96 7.06
C VAL A 399 -19.43 3.54 5.98
N TYR A 400 -18.14 3.66 6.29
CA TYR A 400 -17.15 3.80 5.23
C TYR A 400 -17.06 2.46 4.52
N ASP A 401 -17.26 2.44 3.22
CA ASP A 401 -17.23 1.25 2.38
C ASP A 401 -16.49 1.57 1.09
N SER A 402 -15.39 0.86 0.84
CA SER A 402 -14.55 1.08 -0.33
C SER A 402 -13.98 -0.24 -0.82
N THR A 403 -13.86 -0.38 -2.13
CA THR A 403 -13.31 -1.58 -2.77
C THR A 403 -12.28 -1.20 -3.82
N THR A 404 -11.16 -1.92 -3.80
CA THR A 404 -10.15 -1.89 -4.87
C THR A 404 -9.86 -3.29 -5.35
N VAL A 405 -9.82 -3.46 -6.66
CA VAL A 405 -9.51 -4.73 -7.34
C VAL A 405 -8.20 -4.56 -8.10
N PHE A 406 -7.25 -5.44 -7.83
CA PHE A 406 -5.99 -5.60 -8.54
C PHE A 406 -6.07 -6.88 -9.35
N GLU A 407 -6.11 -6.79 -10.68
CA GLU A 407 -6.14 -7.94 -11.59
C GLU A 407 -4.85 -8.00 -12.39
N ILE A 408 -4.09 -9.12 -12.27
CA ILE A 408 -2.84 -9.30 -12.97
C ILE A 408 -3.04 -10.36 -14.06
N THR A 409 -2.69 -9.98 -15.29
CA THR A 409 -2.66 -10.86 -16.46
C THR A 409 -1.28 -10.87 -17.09
N SER A 410 -0.98 -11.90 -17.90
CA SER A 410 0.31 -12.04 -18.58
C SER A 410 0.16 -12.73 -19.94
#